data_cabea6acf243f5eaf3563e803749ea8f
#
_entry.id   cabea6acf243f5eaf3563e803749ea8f
#
_cell.length_a   1.000
_cell.length_b   1.000
_cell.length_c   1.000
_cell.angle_alpha   90.00
_cell.angle_beta   90.00
_cell.angle_gamma   90.00
#
_symmetry.space_group_name_H-M   'P 1'
#
loop_
_entity.id
_entity.type
_entity.pdbx_description
1 polymer ?
#
loop_
_entity_poly.entity_id
_entity_poly.type
_entity_poly.pdbx_seq_one_letter_code
_entity_poly.pdbx_strand_id
1 'polypeptide(L)'
;MKTITASLSILFLTLLNGGAMANDLIKTGQWVYLADRVMGGISEGTAQFEDQVIRLSGEVSTANNGGFIQVRSPVLWAAAKGKTGIRLTVKGNGDQYYMHIRSTDTRLPWHYYHHSFQASGSWSEIILPFEAFEKSSSLLRAKLDQGKIKTIGIVAYGKDYSADVSVKRLEFY
;
A
#
# COMPACT_ATOMS: atom_id res chain seq x y z
N MET A 1 70.62 14.97 7.22
CA MET A 1 69.44 14.86 6.31
C MET A 1 68.38 14.04 7.00
N LYS A 2 67.28 14.68 7.43
CA LYS A 2 66.14 13.98 8.06
C LYS A 2 65.01 13.91 7.04
N THR A 3 64.66 12.73 6.60
CA THR A 3 63.54 12.46 5.69
C THR A 3 62.24 12.40 6.53
N ILE A 4 61.30 13.28 6.22
CA ILE A 4 59.94 13.32 6.80
C ILE A 4 59.04 12.52 5.86
N THR A 5 58.56 11.38 6.30
CA THR A 5 57.53 10.60 5.62
C THR A 5 56.15 11.09 6.07
N ALA A 6 55.39 11.69 5.17
CA ALA A 6 54.00 12.11 5.41
C ALA A 6 53.07 10.90 5.16
N SER A 7 52.42 10.42 6.20
CA SER A 7 51.34 9.43 6.08
C SER A 7 50.03 10.11 5.67
N LEU A 8 49.54 9.75 4.50
CA LEU A 8 48.22 10.19 3.99
C LEU A 8 47.14 9.25 4.51
N SER A 9 46.39 9.65 5.55
CA SER A 9 45.23 8.91 6.04
C SER A 9 44.02 9.19 5.15
N ILE A 10 43.63 8.20 4.36
CA ILE A 10 42.40 8.24 3.58
C ILE A 10 41.23 7.92 4.52
N LEU A 11 40.44 8.93 4.86
CA LEU A 11 39.20 8.79 5.61
C LEU A 11 38.10 8.22 4.71
N PHE A 12 37.76 6.94 4.86
CA PHE A 12 36.65 6.29 4.17
C PHE A 12 35.33 6.76 4.83
N LEU A 13 34.65 7.70 4.20
CA LEU A 13 33.33 8.14 4.60
C LEU A 13 32.29 7.10 4.12
N THR A 14 31.91 6.15 4.97
CA THR A 14 30.79 5.25 4.72
C THR A 14 29.48 6.01 4.87
N LEU A 15 28.87 6.36 3.75
CA LEU A 15 27.50 6.85 3.71
C LEU A 15 26.56 5.70 4.14
N LEU A 16 26.12 5.75 5.38
CA LEU A 16 25.05 4.89 5.88
C LEU A 16 23.72 5.30 5.20
N ASN A 17 23.29 4.52 4.22
CA ASN A 17 21.94 4.59 3.65
C ASN A 17 20.90 4.10 4.67
N GLY A 18 20.76 4.80 5.80
CA GLY A 18 19.84 4.43 6.90
C GLY A 18 18.41 4.95 6.76
N GLY A 19 18.06 5.67 5.68
CA GLY A 19 16.77 6.37 5.58
C GLY A 19 15.60 5.58 4.99
N ALA A 20 15.86 4.48 4.26
CA ALA A 20 14.81 3.80 3.48
C ALA A 20 14.00 2.75 4.25
N MET A 21 14.49 2.27 5.39
CA MET A 21 13.87 1.15 6.14
C MET A 21 12.75 1.58 7.10
N ALA A 22 12.76 2.81 7.60
CA ALA A 22 11.84 3.29 8.62
C ALA A 22 10.42 3.63 8.07
N ASN A 23 10.27 3.78 6.76
CA ASN A 23 9.03 4.24 6.12
C ASN A 23 8.28 3.14 5.34
N ASP A 24 8.79 1.90 5.31
CA ASP A 24 8.15 0.79 4.61
C ASP A 24 6.99 0.23 5.43
N LEU A 25 5.77 0.55 5.00
CA LEU A 25 4.54 0.14 5.67
C LEU A 25 4.27 -1.37 5.58
N ILE A 26 4.92 -2.10 4.66
CA ILE A 26 4.85 -3.56 4.64
C ILE A 26 5.47 -4.13 5.91
N LYS A 27 6.61 -3.57 6.35
CA LYS A 27 7.36 -4.02 7.53
C LYS A 27 6.78 -3.54 8.85
N THR A 28 6.25 -2.32 8.88
CA THR A 28 5.82 -1.66 10.10
C THR A 28 4.31 -1.71 10.31
N GLY A 29 3.54 -2.07 9.28
CA GLY A 29 2.08 -2.11 9.33
C GLY A 29 1.53 -3.30 10.11
N GLN A 30 0.33 -3.12 10.63
CA GLN A 30 -0.49 -4.17 11.25
C GLN A 30 -1.56 -4.61 10.25
N TRP A 31 -1.15 -5.45 9.31
CA TRP A 31 -2.00 -5.86 8.21
C TRP A 31 -3.01 -6.92 8.63
N VAL A 32 -4.27 -6.70 8.26
CA VAL A 32 -5.38 -7.62 8.55
C VAL A 32 -6.13 -7.92 7.26
N TYR A 33 -6.40 -9.20 7.02
CA TYR A 33 -7.26 -9.66 5.93
C TYR A 33 -8.73 -9.39 6.24
N LEU A 34 -9.48 -8.93 5.23
CA LEU A 34 -10.93 -8.77 5.26
C LEU A 34 -11.51 -9.14 3.88
N ALA A 35 -12.71 -9.71 3.91
CA ALA A 35 -13.51 -9.99 2.71
C ALA A 35 -14.93 -9.45 2.88
N ASP A 36 -15.67 -9.42 1.79
CA ASP A 36 -17.08 -8.98 1.77
C ASP A 36 -18.03 -9.87 2.56
N ARG A 37 -17.57 -11.01 3.05
CA ARG A 37 -18.32 -11.90 3.97
C ARG A 37 -18.88 -11.16 5.20
N VAL A 38 -18.19 -10.10 5.65
CA VAL A 38 -18.69 -9.23 6.74
C VAL A 38 -19.98 -8.48 6.39
N MET A 39 -20.36 -8.47 5.10
CA MET A 39 -21.57 -7.84 4.58
C MET A 39 -22.52 -8.83 3.87
N GLY A 40 -22.25 -10.14 3.97
CA GLY A 40 -23.04 -11.19 3.32
C GLY A 40 -22.58 -11.60 1.93
N GLY A 41 -21.47 -11.05 1.42
CA GLY A 41 -20.81 -11.50 0.19
C GLY A 41 -20.22 -12.91 0.31
N ILE A 42 -19.78 -13.46 -0.82
CA ILE A 42 -19.24 -14.82 -0.90
C ILE A 42 -17.80 -14.89 -1.40
N SER A 43 -17.11 -13.77 -1.51
CA SER A 43 -15.68 -13.76 -1.87
C SER A 43 -14.86 -14.52 -0.83
N GLU A 44 -13.90 -15.32 -1.29
CA GLU A 44 -13.02 -16.14 -0.45
C GLU A 44 -11.56 -15.91 -0.80
N GLY A 45 -10.71 -15.78 0.20
CA GLY A 45 -9.30 -15.58 -0.04
C GLY A 45 -8.48 -15.65 1.24
N THR A 46 -7.22 -15.33 1.07
CA THR A 46 -6.24 -15.33 2.16
C THR A 46 -5.19 -14.24 1.96
N ALA A 47 -4.56 -13.85 3.06
CA ALA A 47 -3.37 -13.02 3.04
C ALA A 47 -2.22 -13.76 3.72
N GLN A 48 -1.09 -13.83 3.03
CA GLN A 48 0.16 -14.39 3.54
C GLN A 48 1.17 -13.26 3.79
N PHE A 49 1.94 -13.37 4.88
CA PHE A 49 2.92 -12.38 5.31
C PHE A 49 4.25 -13.10 5.52
N GLU A 50 5.05 -13.21 4.47
CA GLU A 50 6.32 -13.93 4.47
C GLU A 50 7.41 -13.09 3.80
N ASP A 51 8.64 -13.16 4.30
CA ASP A 51 9.82 -12.50 3.73
C ASP A 51 9.63 -11.01 3.39
N GLN A 52 8.87 -10.29 4.22
CA GLN A 52 8.52 -8.88 4.02
C GLN A 52 7.70 -8.65 2.74
N VAL A 53 6.93 -9.65 2.33
CA VAL A 53 5.97 -9.60 1.24
C VAL A 53 4.58 -9.88 1.79
N ILE A 54 3.61 -9.09 1.34
CA ILE A 54 2.19 -9.40 1.52
C ILE A 54 1.71 -10.02 0.21
N ARG A 55 1.13 -11.21 0.26
CA ARG A 55 0.41 -11.81 -0.86
C ARG A 55 -1.08 -11.90 -0.52
N LEU A 56 -1.91 -11.25 -1.31
CA LEU A 56 -3.37 -11.34 -1.27
C LEU A 56 -3.83 -12.20 -2.44
N SER A 57 -4.52 -13.31 -2.16
CA SER A 57 -5.03 -14.21 -3.21
C SER A 57 -6.39 -14.78 -2.84
N GLY A 58 -7.19 -15.10 -3.87
CA GLY A 58 -8.51 -15.71 -3.69
C GLY A 58 -9.49 -15.40 -4.80
N GLU A 59 -10.72 -15.88 -4.64
CA GLU A 59 -11.81 -15.70 -5.57
C GLU A 59 -12.69 -14.51 -5.14
N VAL A 60 -12.75 -13.49 -5.98
CA VAL A 60 -13.64 -12.34 -5.80
C VAL A 60 -14.94 -12.63 -6.52
N SER A 61 -16.08 -12.44 -5.83
CA SER A 61 -17.41 -12.60 -6.40
C SER A 61 -18.30 -11.41 -6.06
N THR A 62 -18.97 -10.86 -7.06
CA THR A 62 -19.93 -9.76 -6.91
C THR A 62 -21.32 -10.22 -6.46
N ALA A 63 -21.54 -11.53 -6.31
CA ALA A 63 -22.79 -12.07 -5.81
C ALA A 63 -23.10 -11.56 -4.39
N ASN A 64 -24.38 -11.48 -4.07
CA ASN A 64 -24.91 -11.03 -2.76
C ASN A 64 -24.44 -9.61 -2.36
N ASN A 65 -24.27 -8.71 -3.32
CA ASN A 65 -23.71 -7.36 -3.12
C ASN A 65 -22.29 -7.35 -2.52
N GLY A 66 -21.54 -8.44 -2.71
CA GLY A 66 -20.14 -8.55 -2.39
C GLY A 66 -19.23 -7.90 -3.43
N GLY A 67 -18.02 -8.39 -3.57
CA GLY A 67 -17.10 -8.02 -4.65
C GLY A 67 -15.73 -7.57 -4.19
N PHE A 68 -15.25 -8.00 -3.00
CA PHE A 68 -13.88 -7.69 -2.61
C PHE A 68 -13.24 -8.72 -1.67
N ILE A 69 -11.93 -8.81 -1.79
CA ILE A 69 -11.01 -9.24 -0.75
C ILE A 69 -9.94 -8.17 -0.57
N GLN A 70 -9.44 -7.97 0.64
CA GLN A 70 -8.44 -6.95 0.92
C GLN A 70 -7.52 -7.31 2.09
N VAL A 71 -6.35 -6.69 2.10
CA VAL A 71 -5.53 -6.53 3.31
C VAL A 71 -5.49 -5.05 3.67
N ARG A 72 -5.65 -4.74 4.93
CA ARG A 72 -5.70 -3.36 5.43
C ARG A 72 -4.82 -3.20 6.66
N SER A 73 -4.14 -2.05 6.74
CA SER A 73 -3.35 -1.66 7.91
C SER A 73 -3.74 -0.26 8.40
N PRO A 74 -3.78 -0.03 9.72
CA PRO A 74 -3.78 1.32 10.25
C PRO A 74 -2.47 2.03 9.87
N VAL A 75 -2.55 3.36 9.79
CA VAL A 75 -1.42 4.25 9.54
C VAL A 75 -1.21 5.12 10.78
N LEU A 76 0.03 5.30 11.18
CA LEU A 76 0.36 6.22 12.26
C LEU A 76 -0.15 7.63 11.93
N TRP A 77 -0.68 8.31 12.95
CA TRP A 77 -1.23 9.65 12.81
C TRP A 77 -0.24 10.59 12.12
N ALA A 78 -0.72 11.28 11.10
CA ALA A 78 0.06 12.21 10.29
C ALA A 78 1.27 11.62 9.55
N ALA A 79 1.43 10.29 9.44
CA ALA A 79 2.56 9.67 8.72
C ALA A 79 2.66 10.10 7.25
N ALA A 80 1.53 10.43 6.62
CA ALA A 80 1.47 10.93 5.24
C ALA A 80 1.46 12.47 5.14
N LYS A 81 1.57 13.20 6.25
CA LYS A 81 1.57 14.67 6.23
C LYS A 81 2.78 15.20 5.45
N GLY A 82 2.53 16.10 4.49
CA GLY A 82 3.56 16.66 3.62
C GLY A 82 4.06 15.71 2.53
N LYS A 83 3.44 14.54 2.39
CA LYS A 83 3.72 13.58 1.33
C LYS A 83 2.78 13.82 0.14
N THR A 84 3.20 13.40 -1.04
CA THR A 84 2.49 13.64 -2.30
C THR A 84 1.80 12.40 -2.86
N GLY A 85 2.14 11.21 -2.34
CA GLY A 85 1.55 9.97 -2.83
C GLY A 85 2.04 8.72 -2.12
N ILE A 86 1.69 7.58 -2.73
CA ILE A 86 2.11 6.24 -2.32
C ILE A 86 2.98 5.64 -3.42
N ARG A 87 4.11 5.09 -3.03
CA ARG A 87 4.98 4.26 -3.87
C ARG A 87 4.89 2.83 -3.37
N LEU A 88 4.69 1.87 -4.30
CA LEU A 88 4.65 0.46 -3.96
C LEU A 88 5.36 -0.40 -5.01
N THR A 89 5.96 -1.51 -4.60
CA THR A 89 6.54 -2.51 -5.51
C THR A 89 5.65 -3.73 -5.50
N VAL A 90 5.09 -4.06 -6.66
CA VAL A 90 4.06 -5.10 -6.82
C VAL A 90 4.43 -6.11 -7.89
N LYS A 91 3.83 -7.30 -7.75
CA LYS A 91 3.78 -8.37 -8.75
C LYS A 91 2.42 -9.05 -8.63
N GLY A 92 1.83 -9.51 -9.73
CA GLY A 92 0.54 -10.19 -9.70
C GLY A 92 0.27 -11.00 -10.95
N ASN A 93 -0.99 -11.35 -11.15
CA ASN A 93 -1.47 -12.20 -12.25
C ASN A 93 -1.86 -11.41 -13.52
N GLY A 94 -1.55 -10.13 -13.60
CA GLY A 94 -1.90 -9.27 -14.73
C GLY A 94 -3.23 -8.53 -14.57
N ASP A 95 -3.92 -8.71 -13.44
CA ASP A 95 -5.18 -8.04 -13.15
C ASP A 95 -5.00 -6.64 -12.56
N GLN A 96 -6.11 -5.88 -12.52
CA GLN A 96 -6.22 -4.60 -11.87
C GLN A 96 -6.56 -4.76 -10.40
N TYR A 97 -5.85 -4.03 -9.56
CA TYR A 97 -6.05 -3.94 -8.12
C TYR A 97 -6.22 -2.49 -7.70
N TYR A 98 -6.54 -2.27 -6.41
CA TYR A 98 -6.80 -0.93 -5.90
C TYR A 98 -6.04 -0.67 -4.62
N MET A 99 -5.60 0.56 -4.46
CA MET A 99 -5.23 1.12 -3.18
C MET A 99 -6.44 1.85 -2.61
N HIS A 100 -6.95 1.40 -1.47
CA HIS A 100 -8.00 2.10 -0.73
C HIS A 100 -7.39 2.88 0.44
N ILE A 101 -7.85 4.11 0.62
CA ILE A 101 -7.47 4.98 1.73
C ILE A 101 -8.71 5.38 2.50
N ARG A 102 -8.65 5.25 3.82
CA ARG A 102 -9.64 5.83 4.71
C ARG A 102 -8.99 6.91 5.58
N SER A 103 -9.71 8.02 5.74
CA SER A 103 -9.30 9.17 6.54
C SER A 103 -10.31 9.42 7.66
N THR A 104 -10.07 10.44 8.48
CA THR A 104 -11.06 10.87 9.48
C THR A 104 -12.38 11.35 8.85
N ASP A 105 -12.37 11.71 7.57
CA ASP A 105 -13.58 12.15 6.84
C ASP A 105 -14.44 10.96 6.36
N THR A 106 -13.87 9.74 6.31
CA THR A 106 -14.59 8.52 5.88
C THR A 106 -15.35 7.89 7.05
N ARG A 107 -16.55 8.39 7.35
CA ARG A 107 -17.35 7.97 8.51
C ARG A 107 -18.06 6.65 8.33
N LEU A 108 -18.57 6.36 7.12
CA LEU A 108 -19.32 5.15 6.82
C LEU A 108 -18.38 4.02 6.34
N PRO A 109 -18.72 2.73 6.55
CA PRO A 109 -17.88 1.60 6.13
C PRO A 109 -17.49 1.61 4.64
N TRP A 110 -18.39 2.07 3.78
CA TRP A 110 -18.22 2.16 2.33
C TRP A 110 -17.62 3.49 1.85
N HIS A 111 -17.23 4.38 2.76
CA HIS A 111 -16.52 5.60 2.43
C HIS A 111 -15.01 5.36 2.38
N TYR A 112 -14.39 5.60 1.22
CA TYR A 112 -12.96 5.51 0.99
C TYR A 112 -12.55 6.38 -0.19
N TYR A 113 -11.27 6.62 -0.33
CA TYR A 113 -10.64 7.11 -1.55
C TYR A 113 -9.89 5.93 -2.18
N HIS A 114 -9.85 5.85 -3.51
CA HIS A 114 -9.22 4.74 -4.20
C HIS A 114 -8.44 5.19 -5.43
N HIS A 115 -7.44 4.43 -5.78
CA HIS A 115 -6.71 4.52 -7.04
C HIS A 115 -6.40 3.11 -7.52
N SER A 116 -6.64 2.84 -8.80
CA SER A 116 -6.32 1.53 -9.40
C SER A 116 -4.86 1.44 -9.81
N PHE A 117 -4.34 0.21 -9.84
CA PHE A 117 -3.05 -0.11 -10.41
C PHE A 117 -3.06 -1.49 -11.04
N GLN A 118 -2.19 -1.71 -12.03
CA GLN A 118 -2.00 -3.00 -12.70
C GLN A 118 -0.86 -3.76 -12.02
N ALA A 119 -1.08 -5.05 -11.69
CA ALA A 119 -0.03 -5.91 -11.14
C ALA A 119 0.39 -6.95 -12.18
N SER A 120 1.46 -6.69 -12.90
CA SER A 120 2.02 -7.60 -13.91
C SER A 120 2.70 -8.82 -13.29
N GLY A 121 3.02 -9.85 -14.11
CA GLY A 121 3.69 -11.07 -13.67
C GLY A 121 5.13 -10.90 -13.17
N SER A 122 5.69 -9.69 -13.25
CA SER A 122 7.03 -9.33 -12.76
C SER A 122 6.96 -8.17 -11.76
N TRP A 123 7.93 -8.10 -10.85
CA TRP A 123 8.03 -7.00 -9.91
C TRP A 123 8.20 -5.65 -10.63
N SER A 124 7.31 -4.71 -10.35
CA SER A 124 7.33 -3.35 -10.88
C SER A 124 7.02 -2.32 -9.80
N GLU A 125 7.57 -1.13 -9.96
CA GLU A 125 7.24 0.02 -9.10
C GLU A 125 6.02 0.74 -9.66
N ILE A 126 5.08 1.06 -8.77
CA ILE A 126 3.86 1.81 -9.05
C ILE A 126 3.86 3.07 -8.19
N ILE A 127 3.53 4.20 -8.81
CA ILE A 127 3.40 5.51 -8.17
C ILE A 127 1.93 5.93 -8.21
N LEU A 128 1.35 6.22 -7.05
CA LEU A 128 -0.04 6.64 -6.88
C LEU A 128 -0.08 8.03 -6.22
N PRO A 129 -0.14 9.12 -7.00
CA PRO A 129 -0.26 10.48 -6.46
C PRO A 129 -1.57 10.66 -5.69
N PHE A 130 -1.55 11.31 -4.54
CA PHE A 130 -2.79 11.55 -3.77
C PHE A 130 -3.84 12.36 -4.51
N GLU A 131 -3.43 13.24 -5.41
CA GLU A 131 -4.33 14.04 -6.24
C GLU A 131 -5.15 13.22 -7.24
N ALA A 132 -4.67 12.01 -7.60
CA ALA A 132 -5.34 11.10 -8.53
C ALA A 132 -6.29 10.12 -7.83
N PHE A 133 -6.39 10.16 -6.49
CA PHE A 133 -7.34 9.33 -5.78
C PHE A 133 -8.76 9.84 -5.93
N GLU A 134 -9.64 8.95 -6.34
CA GLU A 134 -11.07 9.21 -6.49
C GLU A 134 -11.84 8.86 -5.20
N LYS A 135 -12.90 9.59 -4.93
CA LYS A 135 -13.76 9.35 -3.78
C LYS A 135 -14.87 8.36 -4.11
N SER A 136 -15.17 7.42 -3.21
CA SER A 136 -16.25 6.45 -3.36
C SER A 136 -17.66 7.03 -3.18
N SER A 137 -17.79 8.27 -2.69
CA SER A 137 -19.08 8.90 -2.39
C SER A 137 -19.03 10.41 -2.61
N SER A 138 -20.13 10.99 -3.09
CA SER A 138 -20.31 12.43 -3.22
C SER A 138 -20.22 13.18 -1.88
N LEU A 139 -20.47 12.49 -0.77
CA LEU A 139 -20.40 13.05 0.59
C LEU A 139 -18.96 13.28 1.08
N LEU A 140 -17.97 12.72 0.41
CA LEU A 140 -16.57 12.92 0.73
C LEU A 140 -16.03 14.20 0.09
N ARG A 141 -15.00 14.77 0.70
CA ARG A 141 -14.26 15.89 0.11
C ARG A 141 -13.72 15.50 -1.26
N ALA A 142 -13.64 16.46 -2.17
CA ALA A 142 -13.14 16.22 -3.53
C ALA A 142 -11.67 15.78 -3.53
N LYS A 143 -10.87 16.26 -2.57
CA LYS A 143 -9.46 15.90 -2.40
C LYS A 143 -9.23 15.19 -1.08
N LEU A 144 -8.42 14.14 -1.11
CA LEU A 144 -7.92 13.46 0.06
C LEU A 144 -7.02 14.41 0.88
N ASP A 145 -7.30 14.51 2.18
CA ASP A 145 -6.40 15.18 3.15
C ASP A 145 -5.40 14.14 3.68
N GLN A 146 -4.18 14.19 3.16
CA GLN A 146 -3.12 13.24 3.49
C GLN A 146 -2.71 13.28 4.97
N GLY A 147 -2.88 14.42 5.65
CA GLY A 147 -2.63 14.54 7.09
C GLY A 147 -3.66 13.80 7.96
N LYS A 148 -4.76 13.33 7.37
CA LYS A 148 -5.86 12.66 8.06
C LYS A 148 -6.03 11.19 7.72
N ILE A 149 -5.08 10.59 7.01
CA ILE A 149 -5.12 9.16 6.66
C ILE A 149 -5.11 8.31 7.94
N LYS A 150 -6.04 7.37 8.02
CA LYS A 150 -6.20 6.43 9.13
C LYS A 150 -5.80 5.02 8.77
N THR A 151 -6.20 4.57 7.57
CA THR A 151 -5.88 3.22 7.09
C THR A 151 -5.62 3.24 5.60
N ILE A 152 -4.79 2.31 5.17
CA ILE A 152 -4.56 1.97 3.77
C ILE A 152 -4.88 0.50 3.54
N GLY A 153 -5.29 0.15 2.31
CA GLY A 153 -5.60 -1.24 1.96
C GLY A 153 -5.24 -1.56 0.53
N ILE A 154 -4.74 -2.78 0.30
CA ILE A 154 -4.54 -3.38 -1.01
C ILE A 154 -5.78 -4.23 -1.26
N VAL A 155 -6.47 -4.00 -2.37
CA VAL A 155 -7.82 -4.51 -2.59
C VAL A 155 -7.95 -5.13 -3.97
N ALA A 156 -8.49 -6.32 -4.03
CA ALA A 156 -9.08 -6.93 -5.21
C ALA A 156 -10.58 -6.66 -5.19
N TYR A 157 -11.15 -6.01 -6.22
CA TYR A 157 -12.46 -5.41 -6.13
C TYR A 157 -13.18 -5.29 -7.48
N GLY A 158 -14.51 -5.40 -7.45
CA GLY A 158 -15.44 -4.83 -8.43
C GLY A 158 -15.79 -5.71 -9.62
N LYS A 159 -15.25 -6.93 -9.71
CA LYS A 159 -15.62 -7.94 -10.72
C LYS A 159 -15.39 -9.34 -10.15
N ASP A 160 -15.93 -10.35 -10.81
CA ASP A 160 -15.65 -11.76 -10.53
C ASP A 160 -14.30 -12.13 -11.16
N TYR A 161 -13.34 -12.58 -10.35
CA TYR A 161 -12.02 -13.02 -10.83
C TYR A 161 -11.20 -13.70 -9.74
N SER A 162 -10.21 -14.46 -10.17
CA SER A 162 -9.18 -15.05 -9.30
C SER A 162 -8.08 -14.01 -9.07
N ALA A 163 -7.99 -13.47 -7.87
CA ALA A 163 -7.01 -12.47 -7.50
C ALA A 163 -5.70 -13.10 -7.02
N ASP A 164 -4.57 -12.55 -7.43
CA ASP A 164 -3.24 -12.88 -6.91
C ASP A 164 -2.30 -11.69 -7.06
N VAL A 165 -2.05 -10.98 -5.96
CA VAL A 165 -1.15 -9.83 -5.93
C VAL A 165 -0.22 -9.90 -4.73
N SER A 166 1.05 -9.63 -4.99
CA SER A 166 2.11 -9.55 -3.98
C SER A 166 2.68 -8.14 -3.91
N VAL A 167 2.93 -7.64 -2.70
CA VAL A 167 3.51 -6.31 -2.45
C VAL A 167 4.67 -6.45 -1.47
N LYS A 168 5.87 -5.99 -1.86
CA LYS A 168 7.09 -6.10 -1.03
C LYS A 168 7.62 -4.77 -0.51
N ARG A 169 7.08 -3.65 -0.96
CA ARG A 169 7.39 -2.30 -0.49
C ARG A 169 6.17 -1.42 -0.63
N LEU A 170 5.89 -0.63 0.38
CA LEU A 170 4.85 0.38 0.35
C LEU A 170 5.25 1.53 1.26
N GLU A 171 5.32 2.74 0.71
CA GLU A 171 5.74 3.93 1.45
C GLU A 171 5.01 5.19 0.96
N PHE A 172 4.92 6.18 1.83
CA PHE A 172 4.55 7.54 1.45
C PHE A 172 5.80 8.31 0.97
N TYR A 173 5.71 9.00 -0.18
CA TYR A 173 6.84 9.76 -0.75
C TYR A 173 6.54 11.26 -0.83
#